data_ab3185fcb4dc3b65a51b876321986a96
#
_entry.id   ab3185fcb4dc3b65a51b876321986a96
#
_cell.length_a   1.000
_cell.length_b   1.000
_cell.length_c   1.000
_cell.angle_alpha   90.00
_cell.angle_beta   90.00
_cell.angle_gamma   90.00
#
_symmetry.space_group_name_H-M   'P 1'
#
loop_
_entity.id
_entity.type
_entity.pdbx_description
1 polymer ?
#
loop_
_entity_poly.entity_id
_entity_poly.type
_entity_poly.pdbx_seq_one_letter_code
_entity_poly.pdbx_strand_id
1 'polypeptide(L)'
;MSNEFDLTVIGSGPGGYVGAIRAAQLGLKVAVVERDPKGAGGTCLQRGCIPTKALLHTADLYEDLKNGKDFGILAENVGIDFTALMSRKSRIVTRLSKGIEGYLFKKNKITFVKGQGRIENPHSVLVTGEGGASRIPTKNIMLATGSRPRSLPNIAIDGQRIITSDEILELKEMPKSLIVIGAGAVGVEFASIFGRFGAAVTVIEMMPRILPIEDEEISKEAEKHLAKHMTFLTGARTESAAVIQGGVQVEVTLASGEKKTLIAELLLVAIGRGPVSDGLGLEATRVRMERGFVRVNNRYETDEPGIHAIGDLITVDGKPHPQLAHVASAEGIRVAEKLAGKHFDPIDYDRVPGATYCNPEVASVGLSEAEARKRGYDVVIGKFNFGNLAKPRILGHDQGFIKIVSEKKYDQVLGVHMVGPHATDLISEACVALQLETTTEEIAKTIHPHPTLGEAMMQAAESVYGMAIDA
;
A
#
# COMPACT_ATOMS: atom_id res chain seq x y z
N MET A 1 -19.45 5.89 -38.02
CA MET A 1 -18.66 5.12 -37.03
C MET A 1 -19.47 5.08 -35.74
N SER A 2 -19.63 3.92 -35.11
CA SER A 2 -20.42 3.80 -33.89
C SER A 2 -19.81 4.67 -32.80
N ASN A 3 -20.64 5.39 -32.03
CA ASN A 3 -20.19 6.18 -30.88
C ASN A 3 -19.78 5.29 -29.67
N GLU A 4 -19.78 3.97 -29.88
CA GLU A 4 -19.53 2.95 -28.88
C GLU A 4 -18.04 2.84 -28.54
N PHE A 5 -17.72 2.66 -27.26
CA PHE A 5 -16.38 2.36 -26.76
C PHE A 5 -16.16 0.84 -26.70
N ASP A 6 -14.92 0.40 -26.88
CA ASP A 6 -14.55 -1.00 -26.67
C ASP A 6 -14.45 -1.32 -25.18
N LEU A 7 -14.05 -0.30 -24.37
CA LEU A 7 -13.93 -0.40 -22.92
C LEU A 7 -14.31 0.92 -22.25
N THR A 8 -15.18 0.85 -21.25
CA THR A 8 -15.42 1.93 -20.30
C THR A 8 -14.92 1.53 -18.93
N VAL A 9 -14.03 2.34 -18.35
CA VAL A 9 -13.45 2.13 -17.02
C VAL A 9 -14.15 3.04 -16.03
N ILE A 10 -14.65 2.50 -14.92
CA ILE A 10 -15.26 3.26 -13.84
C ILE A 10 -14.26 3.33 -12.68
N GLY A 11 -13.70 4.51 -12.46
CA GLY A 11 -12.62 4.80 -11.51
C GLY A 11 -11.25 4.90 -12.19
N SER A 12 -10.51 5.96 -11.85
CA SER A 12 -9.18 6.26 -12.41
C SER A 12 -8.05 6.09 -11.41
N GLY A 13 -8.21 5.19 -10.44
CA GLY A 13 -7.13 4.74 -9.57
C GLY A 13 -6.04 3.99 -10.34
N PRO A 14 -4.96 3.50 -9.67
CA PRO A 14 -3.85 2.81 -10.32
C PRO A 14 -4.28 1.72 -11.31
N GLY A 15 -5.20 0.84 -10.94
CA GLY A 15 -5.72 -0.18 -11.85
C GLY A 15 -6.48 0.42 -13.04
N GLY A 16 -7.33 1.41 -12.77
CA GLY A 16 -8.18 2.01 -13.81
C GLY A 16 -7.40 2.79 -14.85
N TYR A 17 -6.54 3.75 -14.44
CA TYR A 17 -5.82 4.56 -15.43
C TYR A 17 -4.74 3.76 -16.17
N VAL A 18 -4.03 2.84 -15.49
CA VAL A 18 -3.00 2.00 -16.12
C VAL A 18 -3.64 1.03 -17.11
N GLY A 19 -4.73 0.35 -16.71
CA GLY A 19 -5.48 -0.54 -17.58
C GLY A 19 -6.08 0.18 -18.79
N ALA A 20 -6.64 1.39 -18.59
CA ALA A 20 -7.16 2.21 -19.69
C ALA A 20 -6.08 2.61 -20.69
N ILE A 21 -4.89 3.02 -20.22
CA ILE A 21 -3.77 3.35 -21.09
C ILE A 21 -3.31 2.12 -21.87
N ARG A 22 -3.16 0.96 -21.19
CA ARG A 22 -2.75 -0.27 -21.86
C ARG A 22 -3.75 -0.71 -22.93
N ALA A 23 -5.05 -0.64 -22.63
CA ALA A 23 -6.11 -0.95 -23.60
C ALA A 23 -6.03 -0.03 -24.84
N ALA A 24 -5.85 1.27 -24.63
CA ALA A 24 -5.69 2.24 -25.72
C ALA A 24 -4.42 2.01 -26.55
N GLN A 25 -3.29 1.65 -25.91
CA GLN A 25 -2.06 1.27 -26.61
C GLN A 25 -2.23 0.02 -27.50
N LEU A 26 -3.15 -0.86 -27.12
CA LEU A 26 -3.51 -2.05 -27.87
C LEU A 26 -4.58 -1.80 -28.95
N GLY A 27 -4.97 -0.54 -29.18
CA GLY A 27 -5.89 -0.12 -30.23
C GLY A 27 -7.36 -0.08 -29.85
N LEU A 28 -7.70 -0.33 -28.58
CA LEU A 28 -9.08 -0.23 -28.12
C LEU A 28 -9.51 1.24 -27.94
N LYS A 29 -10.76 1.56 -28.24
CA LYS A 29 -11.37 2.87 -27.96
C LYS A 29 -11.87 2.88 -26.52
N VAL A 30 -11.27 3.74 -25.68
CA VAL A 30 -11.43 3.72 -24.21
C VAL A 30 -12.05 5.02 -23.68
N ALA A 31 -13.02 4.86 -22.76
CA ALA A 31 -13.51 5.93 -21.88
C ALA A 31 -13.14 5.62 -20.43
N VAL A 32 -12.82 6.67 -19.66
CA VAL A 32 -12.58 6.60 -18.20
C VAL A 32 -13.53 7.56 -17.51
N VAL A 33 -14.28 7.06 -16.54
CA VAL A 33 -15.20 7.83 -15.71
C VAL A 33 -14.62 7.99 -14.31
N GLU A 34 -14.52 9.24 -13.82
CA GLU A 34 -13.98 9.54 -12.48
C GLU A 34 -14.87 10.52 -11.73
N ARG A 35 -15.26 10.14 -10.52
CA ARG A 35 -16.12 10.98 -9.66
C ARG A 35 -15.37 11.95 -8.77
N ASP A 36 -14.06 11.68 -8.51
CA ASP A 36 -13.28 12.51 -7.59
C ASP A 36 -13.08 13.91 -8.19
N PRO A 37 -13.54 14.99 -7.51
CA PRO A 37 -13.35 16.35 -7.99
C PRO A 37 -11.88 16.75 -8.07
N LYS A 38 -10.99 16.12 -7.29
CA LYS A 38 -9.54 16.32 -7.37
C LYS A 38 -8.92 15.76 -8.67
N GLY A 39 -9.65 14.91 -9.40
CA GLY A 39 -9.25 14.37 -10.69
C GLY A 39 -8.68 12.95 -10.64
N ALA A 40 -7.98 12.56 -11.71
CA ALA A 40 -7.47 11.21 -11.89
C ALA A 40 -6.38 10.82 -10.88
N GLY A 41 -6.26 9.50 -10.61
CA GLY A 41 -5.22 8.92 -9.77
C GLY A 41 -5.75 8.09 -8.59
N GLY A 42 -7.04 8.24 -8.26
CA GLY A 42 -7.72 7.47 -7.23
C GLY A 42 -7.10 7.63 -5.84
N THR A 43 -7.40 6.71 -4.94
CA THR A 43 -6.95 6.76 -3.54
C THR A 43 -5.43 6.88 -3.41
N CYS A 44 -4.67 6.05 -4.11
CA CYS A 44 -3.20 6.03 -3.98
C CYS A 44 -2.58 7.40 -4.27
N LEU A 45 -2.96 8.05 -5.36
CA LEU A 45 -2.39 9.35 -5.74
C LEU A 45 -2.97 10.52 -4.94
N GLN A 46 -4.29 10.52 -4.71
CA GLN A 46 -4.97 11.69 -4.14
C GLN A 46 -4.90 11.74 -2.61
N ARG A 47 -4.98 10.57 -1.94
CA ARG A 47 -5.15 10.48 -0.48
C ARG A 47 -4.56 9.21 0.14
N GLY A 48 -3.52 8.63 -0.46
CA GLY A 48 -2.88 7.40 0.01
C GLY A 48 -1.38 7.42 -0.16
N CYS A 49 -0.86 6.53 -1.00
CA CYS A 49 0.57 6.27 -1.16
C CYS A 49 1.39 7.54 -1.41
N ILE A 50 1.03 8.33 -2.43
CA ILE A 50 1.88 9.45 -2.87
C ILE A 50 1.98 10.56 -1.83
N PRO A 51 0.87 11.11 -1.29
CA PRO A 51 0.97 12.14 -0.26
C PRO A 51 1.65 11.63 1.02
N THR A 52 1.40 10.38 1.42
CA THR A 52 2.04 9.79 2.61
C THR A 52 3.55 9.66 2.42
N LYS A 53 4.04 9.14 1.29
CA LYS A 53 5.47 9.00 1.00
C LYS A 53 6.16 10.35 0.86
N ALA A 54 5.46 11.39 0.39
CA ALA A 54 5.99 12.76 0.39
C ALA A 54 6.23 13.30 1.80
N LEU A 55 5.38 12.93 2.78
CA LEU A 55 5.56 13.29 4.19
C LEU A 55 6.65 12.44 4.86
N LEU A 56 6.68 11.12 4.61
CA LEU A 56 7.69 10.20 5.13
C LEU A 56 9.09 10.64 4.71
N HIS A 57 9.32 10.93 3.44
CA HIS A 57 10.61 11.43 2.95
C HIS A 57 11.04 12.73 3.65
N THR A 58 10.09 13.62 3.99
CA THR A 58 10.43 14.82 4.77
C THR A 58 10.77 14.46 6.22
N ALA A 59 10.12 13.44 6.79
CA ALA A 59 10.46 12.96 8.12
C ALA A 59 11.88 12.35 8.16
N ASP A 60 12.29 11.63 7.12
CA ASP A 60 13.65 11.11 6.98
C ASP A 60 14.67 12.25 6.96
N LEU A 61 14.49 13.23 6.07
CA LEU A 61 15.37 14.41 5.99
C LEU A 61 15.41 15.23 7.30
N TYR A 62 14.29 15.32 7.99
CA TYR A 62 14.22 16.05 9.26
C TYR A 62 15.01 15.33 10.35
N GLU A 63 14.92 14.00 10.42
CA GLU A 63 15.66 13.16 11.35
C GLU A 63 17.16 13.20 11.06
N ASP A 64 17.57 13.06 9.79
CA ASP A 64 18.97 13.17 9.36
C ASP A 64 19.58 14.52 9.71
N LEU A 65 18.84 15.62 9.51
CA LEU A 65 19.31 16.96 9.89
C LEU A 65 19.46 17.13 11.41
N LYS A 66 18.57 16.55 12.20
CA LYS A 66 18.68 16.56 13.68
C LYS A 66 19.91 15.78 14.16
N ASN A 67 20.25 14.71 13.48
CA ASN A 67 21.39 13.85 13.75
C ASN A 67 22.64 14.28 12.95
N GLY A 68 22.61 15.44 12.28
CA GLY A 68 23.66 15.91 11.38
C GLY A 68 25.06 15.98 12.00
N LYS A 69 25.17 16.12 13.32
CA LYS A 69 26.46 16.11 14.05
C LYS A 69 27.27 14.85 13.79
N ASP A 70 26.63 13.70 13.64
CA ASP A 70 27.27 12.40 13.39
C ASP A 70 27.94 12.39 12.01
N PHE A 71 27.48 13.27 11.09
CA PHE A 71 28.04 13.48 9.75
C PHE A 71 28.93 14.73 9.66
N GLY A 72 29.23 15.40 10.77
CA GLY A 72 29.98 16.65 10.77
C GLY A 72 29.19 17.84 10.25
N ILE A 73 27.88 17.75 10.16
CA ILE A 73 26.98 18.84 9.70
C ILE A 73 26.52 19.64 10.92
N LEU A 74 26.78 20.96 10.88
CA LEU A 74 26.27 21.89 11.88
C LEU A 74 24.95 22.46 11.41
N ALA A 75 23.84 22.00 11.98
CA ALA A 75 22.50 22.50 11.72
C ALA A 75 21.89 23.00 13.05
N GLU A 76 21.62 24.30 13.13
CA GLU A 76 20.99 24.92 14.29
C GLU A 76 19.52 25.21 14.02
N ASN A 77 18.69 25.08 15.06
CA ASN A 77 17.26 25.43 15.01
C ASN A 77 16.48 24.69 13.92
N VAL A 78 16.79 23.40 13.69
CA VAL A 78 16.06 22.56 12.71
C VAL A 78 14.61 22.40 13.18
N GLY A 79 13.68 22.91 12.38
CA GLY A 79 12.25 22.89 12.64
C GLY A 79 11.44 22.51 11.39
N ILE A 80 10.14 22.33 11.56
CA ILE A 80 9.20 22.02 10.46
C ILE A 80 8.25 23.18 10.27
N ASP A 81 8.25 23.77 9.07
CA ASP A 81 7.13 24.58 8.59
C ASP A 81 6.05 23.64 8.05
N PHE A 82 5.07 23.34 8.90
CA PHE A 82 4.01 22.39 8.56
C PHE A 82 3.16 22.86 7.38
N THR A 83 2.93 24.17 7.23
CA THR A 83 2.19 24.75 6.09
C THR A 83 2.94 24.54 4.78
N ALA A 84 4.25 24.82 4.76
CA ALA A 84 5.10 24.62 3.59
C ALA A 84 5.20 23.12 3.22
N LEU A 85 5.32 22.23 4.22
CA LEU A 85 5.31 20.77 4.06
C LEU A 85 4.04 20.27 3.37
N MET A 86 2.86 20.67 3.90
CA MET A 86 1.56 20.25 3.35
C MET A 86 1.34 20.84 1.95
N SER A 87 1.82 22.06 1.70
CA SER A 87 1.80 22.67 0.37
C SER A 87 2.67 21.89 -0.62
N ARG A 88 3.88 21.46 -0.22
CA ARG A 88 4.76 20.62 -1.05
C ARG A 88 4.07 19.30 -1.42
N LYS A 89 3.50 18.59 -0.43
CA LYS A 89 2.72 17.37 -0.63
C LYS A 89 1.62 17.61 -1.69
N SER A 90 0.82 18.65 -1.53
CA SER A 90 -0.29 18.97 -2.43
C SER A 90 0.16 19.32 -3.85
N ARG A 91 1.29 20.02 -4.02
CA ARG A 91 1.86 20.29 -5.36
C ARG A 91 2.29 19.01 -6.07
N ILE A 92 2.90 18.05 -5.36
CA ILE A 92 3.29 16.75 -5.92
C ILE A 92 2.05 16.00 -6.44
N VAL A 93 1.03 15.85 -5.60
CA VAL A 93 -0.23 15.19 -5.96
C VAL A 93 -0.89 15.85 -7.17
N THR A 94 -1.06 17.18 -7.13
CA THR A 94 -1.69 17.93 -8.22
C THR A 94 -0.92 17.80 -9.54
N ARG A 95 0.42 17.84 -9.49
CA ARG A 95 1.25 17.71 -10.70
C ARG A 95 1.07 16.33 -11.34
N LEU A 96 1.07 15.27 -10.54
CA LEU A 96 0.92 13.90 -11.04
C LEU A 96 -0.49 13.64 -11.58
N SER A 97 -1.54 14.09 -10.89
CA SER A 97 -2.93 13.97 -11.36
C SER A 97 -3.14 14.69 -12.69
N LYS A 98 -2.66 15.94 -12.81
CA LYS A 98 -2.67 16.69 -14.08
C LYS A 98 -1.86 15.99 -15.17
N GLY A 99 -0.78 15.29 -14.81
CA GLY A 99 0.00 14.46 -15.74
C GLY A 99 -0.82 13.33 -16.35
N ILE A 100 -1.62 12.65 -15.54
CA ILE A 100 -2.51 11.58 -16.01
C ILE A 100 -3.57 12.17 -16.97
N GLU A 101 -4.33 13.17 -16.54
CA GLU A 101 -5.42 13.76 -17.32
C GLU A 101 -4.91 14.53 -18.55
N GLY A 102 -3.97 15.43 -18.33
CA GLY A 102 -3.52 16.41 -19.33
C GLY A 102 -2.55 15.84 -20.36
N TYR A 103 -1.79 14.82 -20.00
CA TYR A 103 -0.78 14.23 -20.88
C TYR A 103 -1.08 12.77 -21.23
N LEU A 104 -1.16 11.86 -20.26
CA LEU A 104 -1.26 10.42 -20.54
C LEU A 104 -2.56 10.07 -21.24
N PHE A 105 -3.71 10.57 -20.79
CA PHE A 105 -4.99 10.30 -21.43
C PHE A 105 -5.07 10.92 -22.82
N LYS A 106 -4.60 12.19 -22.98
CA LYS A 106 -4.58 12.84 -24.30
C LYS A 106 -3.67 12.14 -25.29
N LYS A 107 -2.44 11.76 -24.87
CA LYS A 107 -1.49 11.01 -25.69
C LYS A 107 -2.09 9.71 -26.23
N ASN A 108 -2.84 9.01 -25.39
CA ASN A 108 -3.46 7.72 -25.72
C ASN A 108 -4.90 7.87 -26.25
N LYS A 109 -5.39 9.08 -26.54
CA LYS A 109 -6.73 9.36 -27.07
C LYS A 109 -7.86 8.77 -26.22
N ILE A 110 -7.68 8.72 -24.90
CA ILE A 110 -8.66 8.25 -23.94
C ILE A 110 -9.67 9.38 -23.67
N THR A 111 -10.96 9.06 -23.74
CA THR A 111 -12.03 9.98 -23.37
C THR A 111 -12.18 9.99 -21.85
N PHE A 112 -11.86 11.10 -21.21
CA PHE A 112 -12.00 11.27 -19.76
C PHE A 112 -13.28 12.02 -19.43
N VAL A 113 -14.14 11.43 -18.59
CA VAL A 113 -15.45 11.97 -18.22
C VAL A 113 -15.52 12.12 -16.70
N LYS A 114 -15.73 13.35 -16.22
CA LYS A 114 -15.93 13.64 -14.79
C LYS A 114 -17.38 13.39 -14.40
N GLY A 115 -17.58 12.56 -13.38
CA GLY A 115 -18.90 12.26 -12.85
C GLY A 115 -18.99 10.89 -12.18
N GLN A 116 -20.13 10.61 -11.58
CA GLN A 116 -20.47 9.33 -10.98
C GLN A 116 -20.91 8.37 -12.07
N GLY A 117 -20.10 7.31 -12.31
CA GLY A 117 -20.45 6.23 -13.22
C GLY A 117 -21.31 5.17 -12.54
N ARG A 118 -22.39 4.74 -13.24
CA ARG A 118 -23.28 3.65 -12.83
C ARG A 118 -23.54 2.75 -14.02
N ILE A 119 -23.51 1.44 -13.82
CA ILE A 119 -23.95 0.49 -14.83
C ILE A 119 -25.47 0.60 -15.01
N GLU A 120 -25.92 0.88 -16.21
CA GLU A 120 -27.34 0.86 -16.58
C GLU A 120 -27.72 -0.51 -17.12
N ASN A 121 -26.84 -1.11 -17.89
CA ASN A 121 -26.86 -2.48 -18.38
C ASN A 121 -25.43 -2.88 -18.82
N PRO A 122 -25.15 -4.14 -19.19
CA PRO A 122 -23.79 -4.60 -19.54
C PRO A 122 -23.12 -3.85 -20.72
N HIS A 123 -23.89 -3.06 -21.47
CA HIS A 123 -23.41 -2.31 -22.64
C HIS A 123 -23.58 -0.80 -22.50
N SER A 124 -23.93 -0.29 -21.32
CA SER A 124 -24.15 1.14 -21.11
C SER A 124 -23.78 1.58 -19.70
N VAL A 125 -22.96 2.63 -19.60
CA VAL A 125 -22.64 3.33 -18.36
C VAL A 125 -23.35 4.67 -18.35
N LEU A 126 -24.19 4.89 -17.35
CA LEU A 126 -24.79 6.20 -17.06
C LEU A 126 -23.80 7.01 -16.22
N VAL A 127 -23.46 8.21 -16.67
CA VAL A 127 -22.60 9.14 -15.94
C VAL A 127 -23.42 10.33 -15.51
N THR A 128 -23.40 10.63 -14.20
CA THR A 128 -24.05 11.81 -13.63
C THR A 128 -22.99 12.76 -13.11
N GLY A 129 -22.96 14.00 -13.57
CA GLY A 129 -21.99 15.03 -13.20
C GLY A 129 -22.61 16.44 -13.28
N GLU A 130 -21.76 17.46 -13.17
CA GLU A 130 -22.19 18.89 -13.20
C GLU A 130 -22.93 19.25 -14.51
N GLY A 131 -22.62 18.57 -15.62
CA GLY A 131 -23.28 18.75 -16.93
C GLY A 131 -24.60 17.96 -17.11
N GLY A 132 -25.14 17.36 -16.05
CA GLY A 132 -26.29 16.49 -16.10
C GLY A 132 -25.93 15.01 -16.30
N ALA A 133 -26.90 14.22 -16.81
CA ALA A 133 -26.73 12.80 -17.06
C ALA A 133 -26.38 12.52 -18.53
N SER A 134 -25.41 11.66 -18.77
CA SER A 134 -25.03 11.19 -20.13
C SER A 134 -24.81 9.68 -20.13
N ARG A 135 -25.03 9.05 -21.28
CA ARG A 135 -24.82 7.61 -21.49
C ARG A 135 -23.59 7.36 -22.33
N ILE A 136 -22.80 6.38 -21.91
CA ILE A 136 -21.61 5.90 -22.62
C ILE A 136 -21.89 4.48 -23.10
N PRO A 137 -22.22 4.28 -24.39
CA PRO A 137 -22.33 2.94 -24.93
C PRO A 137 -20.96 2.26 -25.02
N THR A 138 -20.87 1.01 -24.60
CA THR A 138 -19.60 0.29 -24.48
C THR A 138 -19.78 -1.21 -24.67
N LYS A 139 -18.76 -1.89 -25.21
CA LYS A 139 -18.74 -3.36 -25.32
C LYS A 139 -18.38 -4.04 -24.01
N ASN A 140 -17.46 -3.42 -23.24
CA ASN A 140 -16.98 -3.95 -21.98
C ASN A 140 -16.93 -2.85 -20.92
N ILE A 141 -17.11 -3.23 -19.66
CA ILE A 141 -17.00 -2.36 -18.49
C ILE A 141 -15.91 -2.93 -17.56
N MET A 142 -15.00 -2.08 -17.10
CA MET A 142 -14.03 -2.42 -16.04
C MET A 142 -14.29 -1.58 -14.80
N LEU A 143 -14.69 -2.24 -13.72
CA LEU A 143 -14.90 -1.64 -12.41
C LEU A 143 -13.56 -1.52 -11.69
N ALA A 144 -13.12 -0.29 -11.39
CA ALA A 144 -11.86 0.03 -10.73
C ALA A 144 -12.06 1.09 -9.64
N THR A 145 -13.18 1.02 -8.92
CA THR A 145 -13.62 2.03 -7.95
C THR A 145 -12.89 1.97 -6.62
N GLY A 146 -12.10 0.90 -6.39
CA GLY A 146 -11.18 0.79 -5.28
C GLY A 146 -11.87 0.66 -3.91
N SER A 147 -11.28 1.30 -2.91
CA SER A 147 -11.65 1.17 -1.51
C SER A 147 -11.72 2.50 -0.77
N ARG A 148 -12.33 2.47 0.43
CA ARG A 148 -12.40 3.58 1.39
C ARG A 148 -11.97 3.11 2.79
N PRO A 149 -11.52 4.00 3.69
CA PRO A 149 -11.22 3.62 5.07
C PRO A 149 -12.42 2.96 5.76
N ARG A 150 -12.13 1.99 6.64
CA ARG A 150 -13.13 1.37 7.53
C ARG A 150 -13.14 2.06 8.87
N SER A 151 -14.28 2.01 9.55
CA SER A 151 -14.43 2.39 10.96
C SER A 151 -14.85 1.19 11.81
N LEU A 152 -14.68 1.31 13.12
CA LEU A 152 -15.28 0.40 14.09
C LEU A 152 -16.75 0.80 14.31
N PRO A 153 -17.66 -0.17 14.52
CA PRO A 153 -19.09 0.13 14.70
C PRO A 153 -19.40 1.07 15.88
N ASN A 154 -18.53 1.06 16.89
CA ASN A 154 -18.65 1.85 18.13
C ASN A 154 -17.82 3.15 18.11
N ILE A 155 -17.20 3.50 16.98
CA ILE A 155 -16.40 4.73 16.82
C ILE A 155 -16.91 5.51 15.61
N ALA A 156 -17.53 6.65 15.88
CA ALA A 156 -18.02 7.55 14.85
C ALA A 156 -16.87 8.46 14.36
N ILE A 157 -16.56 8.40 13.08
CA ILE A 157 -15.64 9.34 12.43
C ILE A 157 -16.36 10.69 12.30
N ASP A 158 -15.78 11.75 12.83
CA ASP A 158 -16.30 13.12 12.73
C ASP A 158 -15.55 13.99 11.70
N GLY A 159 -14.43 13.48 11.18
CA GLY A 159 -13.58 14.17 10.22
C GLY A 159 -12.79 15.35 10.81
N GLN A 160 -12.80 15.55 12.12
CA GLN A 160 -12.14 16.65 12.81
C GLN A 160 -11.20 16.20 13.93
N ARG A 161 -11.71 15.38 14.86
CA ARG A 161 -10.97 14.84 16.01
C ARG A 161 -10.77 13.33 15.89
N ILE A 162 -11.78 12.64 15.40
CA ILE A 162 -11.74 11.22 15.06
C ILE A 162 -11.72 11.12 13.54
N ILE A 163 -10.55 10.82 13.00
CA ILE A 163 -10.23 10.96 11.58
C ILE A 163 -9.76 9.64 10.96
N THR A 164 -9.72 9.60 9.64
CA THR A 164 -9.17 8.50 8.85
C THR A 164 -7.88 8.92 8.14
N SER A 165 -7.34 8.00 7.31
CA SER A 165 -6.20 8.30 6.43
C SER A 165 -6.46 9.42 5.43
N ASP A 166 -7.71 9.77 5.16
CA ASP A 166 -8.05 10.83 4.22
C ASP A 166 -7.90 12.22 4.87
N GLU A 167 -8.42 12.41 6.08
CA GLU A 167 -8.39 13.70 6.77
C GLU A 167 -7.01 14.03 7.35
N ILE A 168 -6.23 13.03 7.81
CA ILE A 168 -4.89 13.27 8.36
C ILE A 168 -3.94 13.87 7.32
N LEU A 169 -4.17 13.60 6.04
CA LEU A 169 -3.44 14.19 4.92
C LEU A 169 -3.86 15.63 4.58
N GLU A 170 -4.90 16.15 5.22
CA GLU A 170 -5.43 17.50 4.99
C GLU A 170 -5.34 18.39 6.26
N LEU A 171 -4.61 17.94 7.27
CA LEU A 171 -4.38 18.72 8.49
C LEU A 171 -3.73 20.07 8.17
N LYS A 172 -4.14 21.11 8.88
CA LYS A 172 -3.61 22.46 8.76
C LYS A 172 -2.52 22.77 9.77
N GLU A 173 -2.53 22.05 10.88
CA GLU A 173 -1.61 22.23 12.00
C GLU A 173 -1.05 20.87 12.43
N MET A 174 0.17 20.89 12.95
CA MET A 174 0.83 19.72 13.51
C MET A 174 0.19 19.35 14.85
N PRO A 175 -0.36 18.13 15.03
CA PRO A 175 -0.93 17.72 16.29
C PRO A 175 0.21 17.47 17.32
N LYS A 176 -0.06 17.82 18.60
CA LYS A 176 0.87 17.55 19.69
C LYS A 176 0.81 16.10 20.17
N SER A 177 -0.36 15.46 19.99
CA SER A 177 -0.55 14.06 20.35
C SER A 177 -1.54 13.36 19.41
N LEU A 178 -1.28 12.08 19.15
CA LEU A 178 -2.03 11.25 18.21
C LEU A 178 -2.20 9.84 18.81
N ILE A 179 -3.43 9.36 18.86
CA ILE A 179 -3.72 7.94 19.04
C ILE A 179 -4.01 7.35 17.67
N VAL A 180 -3.45 6.18 17.38
CA VAL A 180 -3.68 5.43 16.13
C VAL A 180 -4.29 4.08 16.49
N ILE A 181 -5.44 3.74 15.90
CA ILE A 181 -6.04 2.41 16.01
C ILE A 181 -5.68 1.62 14.75
N GLY A 182 -4.93 0.53 14.94
CA GLY A 182 -4.42 -0.35 13.89
C GLY A 182 -2.93 -0.12 13.61
N ALA A 183 -2.13 -1.17 13.79
CA ALA A 183 -0.69 -1.19 13.51
C ALA A 183 -0.35 -1.93 12.20
N GLY A 184 -1.25 -1.91 11.20
CA GLY A 184 -0.92 -2.25 9.82
C GLY A 184 -0.10 -1.15 9.15
N ALA A 185 0.29 -1.34 7.88
CA ALA A 185 1.15 -0.41 7.13
C ALA A 185 0.69 1.06 7.23
N VAL A 186 -0.60 1.33 7.04
CA VAL A 186 -1.15 2.71 7.08
C VAL A 186 -0.96 3.34 8.46
N GLY A 187 -1.34 2.62 9.53
CA GLY A 187 -1.22 3.14 10.90
C GLY A 187 0.23 3.37 11.30
N VAL A 188 1.12 2.42 10.99
CA VAL A 188 2.56 2.52 11.28
C VAL A 188 3.21 3.67 10.50
N GLU A 189 2.88 3.88 9.23
CA GLU A 189 3.43 4.97 8.43
C GLU A 189 3.03 6.34 9.00
N PHE A 190 1.75 6.57 9.32
CA PHE A 190 1.34 7.83 9.94
C PHE A 190 1.92 8.01 11.35
N ALA A 191 1.95 6.96 12.16
CA ALA A 191 2.60 7.00 13.46
C ALA A 191 4.09 7.37 13.34
N SER A 192 4.80 6.81 12.36
CA SER A 192 6.19 7.13 12.05
C SER A 192 6.39 8.59 11.62
N ILE A 193 5.52 9.12 10.75
CA ILE A 193 5.57 10.53 10.32
C ILE A 193 5.44 11.46 11.53
N PHE A 194 4.34 11.34 12.27
CA PHE A 194 4.01 12.30 13.33
C PHE A 194 4.89 12.13 14.56
N GLY A 195 5.30 10.89 14.90
CA GLY A 195 6.24 10.62 15.99
C GLY A 195 7.60 11.24 15.72
N ARG A 196 8.14 11.10 14.51
CA ARG A 196 9.41 11.73 14.12
C ARG A 196 9.32 13.24 14.02
N PHE A 197 8.15 13.79 13.72
CA PHE A 197 7.90 15.23 13.80
C PHE A 197 7.74 15.74 15.22
N GLY A 198 7.68 14.87 16.24
CA GLY A 198 7.65 15.23 17.64
C GLY A 198 6.30 15.17 18.33
N ALA A 199 5.27 14.63 17.68
CA ALA A 199 4.00 14.33 18.35
C ALA A 199 4.16 13.16 19.33
N ALA A 200 3.44 13.20 20.45
CA ALA A 200 3.30 12.04 21.35
C ALA A 200 2.32 11.03 20.71
N VAL A 201 2.85 9.91 20.18
CA VAL A 201 2.05 8.92 19.44
C VAL A 201 1.87 7.65 20.25
N THR A 202 0.61 7.17 20.33
CA THR A 202 0.25 5.85 20.87
C THR A 202 -0.50 5.05 19.82
N VAL A 203 0.00 3.86 19.49
CA VAL A 203 -0.61 2.94 18.52
C VAL A 203 -1.26 1.77 19.28
N ILE A 204 -2.54 1.53 19.01
CA ILE A 204 -3.34 0.44 19.61
C ILE A 204 -3.54 -0.62 18.53
N GLU A 205 -3.14 -1.86 18.82
CA GLU A 205 -3.28 -3.00 17.91
C GLU A 205 -3.91 -4.20 18.63
N MET A 206 -4.95 -4.75 18.03
CA MET A 206 -5.66 -5.90 18.59
C MET A 206 -4.84 -7.20 18.44
N MET A 207 -4.04 -7.31 17.39
CA MET A 207 -3.15 -8.45 17.18
C MET A 207 -1.95 -8.37 18.13
N PRO A 208 -1.28 -9.51 18.43
CA PRO A 208 -0.18 -9.57 19.41
C PRO A 208 1.11 -8.87 18.94
N ARG A 209 1.18 -8.38 17.68
CA ARG A 209 2.33 -7.68 17.12
C ARG A 209 1.91 -6.63 16.10
N ILE A 210 2.76 -5.67 15.85
CA ILE A 210 2.59 -4.70 14.75
C ILE A 210 2.81 -5.39 13.39
N LEU A 211 2.39 -4.76 12.29
CA LEU A 211 2.54 -5.30 10.94
C LEU A 211 2.23 -6.81 10.88
N PRO A 212 1.03 -7.24 11.32
CA PRO A 212 0.74 -8.65 11.65
C PRO A 212 0.81 -9.61 10.45
N ILE A 213 0.82 -9.08 9.23
CA ILE A 213 0.96 -9.86 7.98
C ILE A 213 2.42 -10.15 7.61
N GLU A 214 3.37 -9.43 8.20
CA GLU A 214 4.79 -9.63 7.95
C GLU A 214 5.34 -10.85 8.70
N ASP A 215 6.54 -11.31 8.30
CA ASP A 215 7.27 -12.34 9.07
C ASP A 215 7.45 -11.88 10.51
N GLU A 216 7.41 -12.82 11.47
CA GLU A 216 7.41 -12.50 12.90
C GLU A 216 8.68 -11.76 13.34
N GLU A 217 9.85 -12.17 12.83
CA GLU A 217 11.12 -11.54 13.17
C GLU A 217 11.22 -10.12 12.59
N ILE A 218 10.67 -9.91 11.39
CA ILE A 218 10.59 -8.59 10.75
C ILE A 218 9.70 -7.65 11.58
N SER A 219 8.52 -8.11 11.96
CA SER A 219 7.59 -7.35 12.79
C SER A 219 8.24 -6.93 14.12
N LYS A 220 8.92 -7.87 14.79
CA LYS A 220 9.60 -7.64 16.06
C LYS A 220 10.76 -6.65 15.95
N GLU A 221 11.58 -6.76 14.91
CA GLU A 221 12.70 -5.83 14.70
C GLU A 221 12.18 -4.44 14.32
N ALA A 222 11.14 -4.33 13.49
CA ALA A 222 10.50 -3.06 13.17
C ALA A 222 9.94 -2.38 14.44
N GLU A 223 9.24 -3.11 15.30
CA GLU A 223 8.68 -2.60 16.55
C GLU A 223 9.78 -2.02 17.46
N LYS A 224 10.88 -2.76 17.65
CA LYS A 224 12.04 -2.35 18.45
C LYS A 224 12.59 -0.96 18.04
N HIS A 225 12.67 -0.70 16.75
CA HIS A 225 13.19 0.58 16.23
C HIS A 225 12.14 1.69 16.27
N LEU A 226 10.91 1.41 15.88
CA LEU A 226 9.80 2.36 15.86
C LEU A 226 9.39 2.82 17.27
N ALA A 227 9.59 1.98 18.30
CA ALA A 227 9.31 2.31 19.70
C ALA A 227 10.12 3.51 20.23
N LYS A 228 11.14 3.98 19.51
CA LYS A 228 11.88 5.22 19.84
C LYS A 228 11.00 6.48 19.64
N HIS A 229 10.00 6.41 18.78
CA HIS A 229 9.17 7.55 18.38
C HIS A 229 7.70 7.42 18.77
N MET A 230 7.28 6.24 19.26
CA MET A 230 5.88 5.97 19.59
C MET A 230 5.73 4.84 20.61
N THR A 231 4.60 4.78 21.26
CA THR A 231 4.24 3.69 22.18
C THR A 231 3.31 2.71 21.47
N PHE A 232 3.61 1.42 21.54
CA PHE A 232 2.72 0.36 21.03
C PHE A 232 1.97 -0.30 22.19
N LEU A 233 0.65 -0.51 21.99
CA LEU A 233 -0.22 -1.31 22.83
C LEU A 233 -0.75 -2.45 21.98
N THR A 234 0.00 -3.54 21.91
CA THR A 234 -0.35 -4.75 21.14
C THR A 234 -1.19 -5.70 21.97
N GLY A 235 -2.01 -6.55 21.33
CA GLY A 235 -3.01 -7.38 22.01
C GLY A 235 -4.09 -6.56 22.72
N ALA A 236 -4.23 -5.29 22.39
CA ALA A 236 -5.10 -4.33 23.07
C ALA A 236 -6.36 -4.05 22.23
N ARG A 237 -7.52 -4.04 22.87
CA ARG A 237 -8.81 -3.81 22.20
C ARG A 237 -9.34 -2.41 22.52
N THR A 238 -9.67 -1.65 21.49
CA THR A 238 -10.37 -0.38 21.64
C THR A 238 -11.85 -0.63 21.92
N GLU A 239 -12.35 -0.12 23.03
CA GLU A 239 -13.74 -0.30 23.46
C GLU A 239 -14.63 0.83 22.97
N SER A 240 -14.19 2.09 23.12
CA SER A 240 -14.91 3.26 22.68
C SER A 240 -13.99 4.45 22.47
N ALA A 241 -14.46 5.45 21.73
CA ALA A 241 -13.82 6.74 21.62
C ALA A 241 -14.89 7.85 21.68
N ALA A 242 -14.56 8.95 22.34
CA ALA A 242 -15.43 10.11 22.46
C ALA A 242 -14.64 11.41 22.33
N VAL A 243 -15.21 12.40 21.65
CA VAL A 243 -14.67 13.75 21.61
C VAL A 243 -14.89 14.43 22.96
N ILE A 244 -13.82 15.01 23.49
CA ILE A 244 -13.84 15.79 24.73
C ILE A 244 -13.34 17.21 24.49
N GLN A 245 -13.39 18.07 25.49
CA GLN A 245 -12.83 19.41 25.37
C GLN A 245 -11.31 19.33 25.08
N GLY A 246 -10.92 19.82 23.91
CA GLY A 246 -9.51 19.88 23.48
C GLY A 246 -8.95 18.61 22.85
N GLY A 247 -9.72 17.50 22.71
CA GLY A 247 -9.20 16.28 22.13
C GLY A 247 -10.18 15.11 22.06
N VAL A 248 -9.61 13.91 22.15
CA VAL A 248 -10.34 12.63 22.12
C VAL A 248 -9.93 11.78 23.30
N GLN A 249 -10.90 11.15 23.96
CA GLN A 249 -10.71 10.11 24.95
C GLN A 249 -10.98 8.74 24.33
N VAL A 250 -10.09 7.78 24.55
CA VAL A 250 -10.19 6.40 24.03
C VAL A 250 -10.09 5.42 25.20
N GLU A 251 -11.09 4.55 25.32
CA GLU A 251 -11.08 3.46 26.30
C GLU A 251 -10.51 2.19 25.65
N VAL A 252 -9.54 1.59 26.32
CA VAL A 252 -8.79 0.43 25.82
C VAL A 252 -8.73 -0.66 26.89
N THR A 253 -8.93 -1.90 26.49
CA THR A 253 -8.61 -3.08 27.30
C THR A 253 -7.28 -3.67 26.82
N LEU A 254 -6.26 -3.66 27.67
CA LEU A 254 -4.93 -4.18 27.40
C LEU A 254 -4.93 -5.71 27.32
N ALA A 255 -3.85 -6.30 26.78
CA ALA A 255 -3.66 -7.79 26.75
C ALA A 255 -3.74 -8.43 28.13
N SER A 256 -3.39 -7.71 29.19
CA SER A 256 -3.51 -8.13 30.59
C SER A 256 -4.95 -8.19 31.11
N GLY A 257 -5.92 -7.63 30.38
CA GLY A 257 -7.29 -7.39 30.82
C GLY A 257 -7.49 -6.07 31.58
N GLU A 258 -6.45 -5.33 31.85
CA GLU A 258 -6.50 -4.00 32.46
C GLU A 258 -7.21 -3.01 31.52
N LYS A 259 -8.10 -2.17 32.08
CA LYS A 259 -8.71 -1.06 31.36
C LYS A 259 -7.88 0.20 31.51
N LYS A 260 -7.67 0.89 30.39
CA LYS A 260 -6.88 2.13 30.37
C LYS A 260 -7.61 3.19 29.55
N THR A 261 -7.61 4.41 30.04
CA THR A 261 -8.09 5.60 29.34
C THR A 261 -6.91 6.34 28.74
N LEU A 262 -6.96 6.62 27.44
CA LEU A 262 -5.97 7.39 26.69
C LEU A 262 -6.60 8.70 26.22
N ILE A 263 -5.82 9.79 26.24
CA ILE A 263 -6.26 11.11 25.78
C ILE A 263 -5.23 11.65 24.78
N ALA A 264 -5.70 12.17 23.63
CA ALA A 264 -4.88 12.84 22.64
C ALA A 264 -5.65 13.96 21.93
N GLU A 265 -4.96 14.81 21.18
CA GLU A 265 -5.61 15.83 20.32
C GLU A 265 -6.41 15.20 19.18
N LEU A 266 -5.86 14.13 18.60
CA LEU A 266 -6.47 13.43 17.45
C LEU A 266 -6.48 11.91 17.66
N LEU A 267 -7.49 11.27 17.08
CA LEU A 267 -7.57 9.82 16.92
C LEU A 267 -7.61 9.48 15.43
N LEU A 268 -6.62 8.72 14.95
CA LEU A 268 -6.59 8.14 13.62
C LEU A 268 -7.13 6.71 13.65
N VAL A 269 -8.16 6.42 12.86
CA VAL A 269 -8.68 5.07 12.67
C VAL A 269 -8.09 4.49 11.39
N ALA A 270 -7.19 3.49 11.54
CA ALA A 270 -6.41 2.88 10.46
C ALA A 270 -6.53 1.34 10.44
N ILE A 271 -7.76 0.82 10.60
CA ILE A 271 -8.09 -0.62 10.75
C ILE A 271 -8.32 -1.34 9.42
N GLY A 272 -7.84 -0.79 8.32
CA GLY A 272 -7.98 -1.34 6.98
C GLY A 272 -9.03 -0.64 6.13
N ARG A 273 -9.31 -1.21 4.95
CA ARG A 273 -10.12 -0.60 3.91
C ARG A 273 -11.27 -1.50 3.49
N GLY A 274 -12.39 -0.90 3.09
CA GLY A 274 -13.56 -1.58 2.54
C GLY A 274 -13.80 -1.21 1.08
N PRO A 275 -14.46 -2.05 0.27
CA PRO A 275 -14.69 -1.80 -1.14
C PRO A 275 -15.64 -0.63 -1.37
N VAL A 276 -15.50 0.03 -2.52
CA VAL A 276 -16.44 1.06 -3.00
C VAL A 276 -17.30 0.45 -4.09
N SER A 277 -18.31 -0.29 -3.66
CA SER A 277 -19.27 -1.02 -4.53
C SER A 277 -20.67 -0.39 -4.56
N ASP A 278 -20.93 0.58 -3.68
CA ASP A 278 -22.23 1.23 -3.57
C ASP A 278 -22.51 2.13 -4.79
N GLY A 279 -23.75 2.12 -5.25
CA GLY A 279 -24.23 3.01 -6.33
C GLY A 279 -23.70 2.70 -7.72
N LEU A 280 -23.08 1.53 -7.92
CA LEU A 280 -22.55 1.11 -9.22
C LEU A 280 -23.61 0.50 -10.15
N GLY A 281 -24.84 0.24 -9.69
CA GLY A 281 -25.91 -0.39 -10.49
C GLY A 281 -25.73 -1.90 -10.63
N LEU A 282 -25.00 -2.55 -9.71
CA LEU A 282 -24.74 -3.99 -9.76
C LEU A 282 -26.00 -4.84 -9.57
N GLU A 283 -27.02 -4.28 -8.91
CA GLU A 283 -28.33 -4.89 -8.67
C GLU A 283 -29.11 -5.20 -9.96
N ALA A 284 -28.76 -4.54 -11.07
CA ALA A 284 -29.34 -4.76 -12.40
C ALA A 284 -28.55 -5.78 -13.24
N THR A 285 -27.57 -6.47 -12.65
CA THR A 285 -26.65 -7.38 -13.32
C THR A 285 -26.58 -8.73 -12.60
N ARG A 286 -25.88 -9.70 -13.19
CA ARG A 286 -25.57 -10.98 -12.55
C ARG A 286 -24.31 -10.95 -11.69
N VAL A 287 -23.69 -9.78 -11.50
CA VAL A 287 -22.48 -9.60 -10.69
C VAL A 287 -22.74 -10.03 -9.25
N ARG A 288 -21.98 -11.00 -8.76
CA ARG A 288 -22.08 -11.46 -7.38
C ARG A 288 -21.16 -10.67 -6.47
N MET A 289 -21.66 -10.43 -5.24
CA MET A 289 -20.96 -9.73 -4.19
C MET A 289 -20.66 -10.67 -3.03
N GLU A 290 -19.48 -10.51 -2.42
CA GLU A 290 -19.10 -11.24 -1.23
C GLU A 290 -18.56 -10.25 -0.18
N ARG A 291 -19.25 -10.12 0.96
CA ARG A 291 -18.89 -9.17 2.05
C ARG A 291 -18.67 -7.73 1.57
N GLY A 292 -19.44 -7.31 0.56
CA GLY A 292 -19.33 -5.99 -0.08
C GLY A 292 -18.30 -5.88 -1.20
N PHE A 293 -17.49 -6.90 -1.44
CA PHE A 293 -16.56 -6.98 -2.57
C PHE A 293 -17.23 -7.60 -3.81
N VAL A 294 -16.79 -7.17 -4.98
CA VAL A 294 -17.17 -7.80 -6.25
C VAL A 294 -16.39 -9.11 -6.40
N ARG A 295 -17.11 -10.22 -6.56
CA ARG A 295 -16.48 -11.52 -6.81
C ARG A 295 -16.07 -11.64 -8.27
N VAL A 296 -14.81 -12.00 -8.50
CA VAL A 296 -14.28 -12.31 -9.83
C VAL A 296 -13.55 -13.66 -9.82
N ASN A 297 -13.38 -14.25 -11.00
CA ASN A 297 -12.48 -15.37 -11.21
C ASN A 297 -11.02 -14.91 -11.38
N ASN A 298 -10.08 -15.83 -11.55
CA ASN A 298 -8.65 -15.53 -11.75
C ASN A 298 -8.35 -14.79 -13.08
N ARG A 299 -9.37 -14.55 -13.91
CA ARG A 299 -9.30 -13.76 -15.15
C ARG A 299 -9.94 -12.38 -15.02
N TYR A 300 -10.29 -11.98 -13.80
CA TYR A 300 -10.97 -10.72 -13.44
C TYR A 300 -12.34 -10.54 -14.09
N GLU A 301 -13.00 -11.65 -14.44
CA GLU A 301 -14.36 -11.68 -14.96
C GLU A 301 -15.35 -11.81 -13.82
N THR A 302 -16.42 -11.03 -13.89
CA THR A 302 -17.60 -11.22 -13.04
C THR A 302 -18.52 -12.28 -13.66
N ASP A 303 -19.62 -12.61 -12.96
CA ASP A 303 -20.64 -13.51 -13.53
C ASP A 303 -21.48 -12.86 -14.64
N GLU A 304 -21.33 -11.54 -14.87
CA GLU A 304 -21.95 -10.83 -15.99
C GLU A 304 -20.97 -10.70 -17.14
N PRO A 305 -21.21 -11.33 -18.31
CA PRO A 305 -20.34 -11.18 -19.47
C PRO A 305 -20.15 -9.71 -19.87
N GLY A 306 -18.92 -9.34 -20.21
CA GLY A 306 -18.56 -7.97 -20.55
C GLY A 306 -18.29 -7.05 -19.35
N ILE A 307 -18.52 -7.53 -18.12
CA ILE A 307 -18.17 -6.78 -16.91
C ILE A 307 -16.98 -7.43 -16.19
N HIS A 308 -15.92 -6.66 -16.03
CA HIS A 308 -14.69 -7.00 -15.31
C HIS A 308 -14.57 -6.13 -14.06
N ALA A 309 -13.86 -6.62 -13.04
CA ALA A 309 -13.52 -5.80 -11.86
C ALA A 309 -12.12 -6.10 -11.39
N ILE A 310 -11.44 -5.07 -10.84
CA ILE A 310 -10.03 -5.12 -10.44
C ILE A 310 -9.77 -4.29 -9.16
N GLY A 311 -8.61 -4.55 -8.56
CA GLY A 311 -8.08 -3.76 -7.43
C GLY A 311 -8.83 -3.99 -6.13
N ASP A 312 -8.76 -3.01 -5.25
CA ASP A 312 -9.30 -3.09 -3.87
C ASP A 312 -10.81 -3.40 -3.79
N LEU A 313 -11.50 -3.35 -4.94
CA LEU A 313 -12.93 -3.62 -5.06
C LEU A 313 -13.26 -5.11 -4.98
N ILE A 314 -12.30 -6.01 -5.28
CA ILE A 314 -12.59 -7.41 -5.61
C ILE A 314 -12.21 -8.43 -4.54
N THR A 315 -12.79 -9.63 -4.67
CA THR A 315 -12.24 -10.90 -4.19
C THR A 315 -11.99 -11.79 -5.40
N VAL A 316 -10.85 -12.48 -5.43
CA VAL A 316 -10.50 -13.42 -6.50
C VAL A 316 -10.77 -14.84 -6.03
N ASP A 317 -11.69 -15.54 -6.70
CA ASP A 317 -12.14 -16.89 -6.29
C ASP A 317 -12.48 -17.02 -4.80
N GLY A 318 -13.07 -15.93 -4.22
CA GLY A 318 -13.45 -15.85 -2.80
C GLY A 318 -12.28 -15.62 -1.83
N LYS A 319 -11.05 -15.42 -2.33
CA LYS A 319 -9.89 -15.08 -1.50
C LYS A 319 -9.76 -13.57 -1.31
N PRO A 320 -9.29 -13.11 -0.13
CA PRO A 320 -9.02 -11.70 0.11
C PRO A 320 -8.01 -11.14 -0.89
N HIS A 321 -8.27 -9.91 -1.36
CA HIS A 321 -7.34 -9.17 -2.21
C HIS A 321 -6.34 -8.39 -1.36
N PRO A 322 -5.05 -8.27 -1.77
CA PRO A 322 -4.02 -7.57 -0.98
C PRO A 322 -4.22 -6.04 -0.90
N GLN A 323 -5.09 -5.46 -1.72
CA GLN A 323 -5.41 -4.02 -1.73
C GLN A 323 -4.18 -3.12 -1.93
N LEU A 324 -3.35 -3.47 -2.92
CA LEU A 324 -2.11 -2.77 -3.26
C LEU A 324 -2.20 -2.12 -4.65
N ALA A 325 -1.66 -0.90 -4.78
CA ALA A 325 -1.73 -0.12 -6.01
C ALA A 325 -1.07 -0.82 -7.20
N HIS A 326 0.11 -1.43 -7.01
CA HIS A 326 0.83 -2.15 -8.05
C HIS A 326 0.12 -3.43 -8.48
N VAL A 327 -0.60 -4.09 -7.58
CA VAL A 327 -1.45 -5.24 -7.91
C VAL A 327 -2.60 -4.80 -8.82
N ALA A 328 -3.34 -3.76 -8.40
CA ALA A 328 -4.42 -3.22 -9.21
C ALA A 328 -3.95 -2.79 -10.62
N SER A 329 -2.75 -2.18 -10.73
CA SER A 329 -2.14 -1.82 -12.02
C SER A 329 -1.85 -3.05 -12.88
N ALA A 330 -1.28 -4.10 -12.29
CA ALA A 330 -1.00 -5.35 -12.98
C ALA A 330 -2.28 -6.07 -13.45
N GLU A 331 -3.33 -6.04 -12.65
CA GLU A 331 -4.66 -6.57 -13.01
C GLU A 331 -5.29 -5.80 -14.16
N GLY A 332 -5.23 -4.46 -14.12
CA GLY A 332 -5.72 -3.59 -15.19
C GLY A 332 -5.03 -3.86 -16.53
N ILE A 333 -3.71 -4.07 -16.52
CA ILE A 333 -2.95 -4.47 -17.71
C ILE A 333 -3.45 -5.81 -18.26
N ARG A 334 -3.62 -6.82 -17.39
CA ARG A 334 -4.08 -8.15 -17.80
C ARG A 334 -5.48 -8.15 -18.40
N VAL A 335 -6.42 -7.40 -17.81
CA VAL A 335 -7.75 -7.22 -18.38
C VAL A 335 -7.68 -6.55 -19.76
N ALA A 336 -6.87 -5.48 -19.90
CA ALA A 336 -6.68 -4.78 -21.17
C ALA A 336 -6.08 -5.70 -22.25
N GLU A 337 -5.06 -6.48 -21.95
CA GLU A 337 -4.41 -7.43 -22.85
C GLU A 337 -5.37 -8.55 -23.28
N LYS A 338 -6.12 -9.09 -22.34
CA LYS A 338 -7.16 -10.09 -22.62
C LYS A 338 -8.23 -9.56 -23.56
N LEU A 339 -8.75 -8.35 -23.32
CA LEU A 339 -9.76 -7.72 -24.17
C LEU A 339 -9.23 -7.45 -25.60
N ALA A 340 -7.93 -7.22 -25.74
CA ALA A 340 -7.24 -7.09 -27.02
C ALA A 340 -6.83 -8.43 -27.66
N GLY A 341 -7.26 -9.57 -27.11
CA GLY A 341 -6.97 -10.90 -27.64
C GLY A 341 -5.54 -11.38 -27.42
N LYS A 342 -4.81 -10.79 -26.47
CA LYS A 342 -3.46 -11.25 -26.09
C LYS A 342 -3.52 -12.45 -25.15
N HIS A 343 -2.38 -13.15 -25.03
CA HIS A 343 -2.22 -14.20 -24.04
C HIS A 343 -2.48 -13.65 -22.62
N PHE A 344 -3.12 -14.44 -21.78
CA PHE A 344 -3.46 -14.07 -20.41
C PHE A 344 -2.79 -15.01 -19.43
N ASP A 345 -1.94 -14.43 -18.57
CA ASP A 345 -1.34 -15.11 -17.44
C ASP A 345 -1.94 -14.56 -16.13
N PRO A 346 -2.52 -15.41 -15.27
CA PRO A 346 -3.01 -14.98 -13.96
C PRO A 346 -1.87 -14.47 -13.09
N ILE A 347 -2.18 -13.56 -12.15
CA ILE A 347 -1.23 -13.14 -11.14
C ILE A 347 -1.08 -14.23 -10.10
N ASP A 348 0.16 -14.59 -9.80
CA ASP A 348 0.49 -15.35 -8.60
C ASP A 348 0.58 -14.38 -7.40
N TYR A 349 -0.45 -14.39 -6.57
CA TYR A 349 -0.53 -13.48 -5.42
C TYR A 349 0.46 -13.81 -4.31
N ASP A 350 1.04 -15.01 -4.29
CA ASP A 350 2.13 -15.34 -3.38
C ASP A 350 3.44 -14.61 -3.74
N ARG A 351 3.57 -14.12 -4.99
CA ARG A 351 4.74 -13.39 -5.48
C ARG A 351 4.54 -11.86 -5.53
N VAL A 352 3.53 -11.36 -4.82
CA VAL A 352 3.26 -9.93 -4.75
C VAL A 352 4.05 -9.31 -3.60
N PRO A 353 4.88 -8.28 -3.86
CA PRO A 353 5.62 -7.63 -2.78
C PRO A 353 4.74 -6.74 -1.90
N GLY A 354 5.00 -6.80 -0.58
CA GLY A 354 4.55 -5.84 0.42
C GLY A 354 5.62 -4.78 0.67
N ALA A 355 5.21 -3.56 1.04
CA ALA A 355 6.12 -2.48 1.40
C ALA A 355 5.48 -1.52 2.41
N THR A 356 6.18 -1.26 3.52
CA THR A 356 5.81 -0.27 4.55
C THR A 356 6.98 0.70 4.70
N TYR A 357 6.72 1.98 4.44
CA TYR A 357 7.73 3.04 4.31
C TYR A 357 8.02 3.75 5.65
N CYS A 358 7.95 3.03 6.77
CA CYS A 358 8.43 3.53 8.06
C CYS A 358 9.97 3.59 8.10
N ASN A 359 10.56 4.02 9.21
CA ASN A 359 12.02 4.00 9.38
C ASN A 359 12.38 3.17 10.64
N PRO A 360 13.07 1.99 10.47
CA PRO A 360 13.51 1.39 9.21
C PRO A 360 12.35 0.93 8.32
N GLU A 361 12.57 0.89 7.00
CA GLU A 361 11.60 0.37 6.03
C GLU A 361 11.38 -1.13 6.19
N VAL A 362 10.18 -1.60 5.85
CA VAL A 362 9.84 -3.04 5.84
C VAL A 362 9.37 -3.42 4.45
N ALA A 363 9.91 -4.52 3.92
CA ALA A 363 9.45 -5.07 2.64
C ALA A 363 9.53 -6.59 2.64
N SER A 364 8.61 -7.22 1.92
CA SER A 364 8.54 -8.68 1.82
C SER A 364 7.98 -9.11 0.46
N VAL A 365 8.37 -10.29 0.01
CA VAL A 365 7.77 -10.99 -1.13
C VAL A 365 7.86 -12.49 -0.91
N GLY A 366 6.84 -13.23 -1.31
CA GLY A 366 6.80 -14.67 -1.14
C GLY A 366 6.27 -15.11 0.24
N LEU A 367 6.57 -16.32 0.61
CA LEU A 367 6.08 -16.96 1.82
C LEU A 367 6.93 -16.58 3.04
N SER A 368 6.28 -16.21 4.15
CA SER A 368 6.97 -16.14 5.44
C SER A 368 7.42 -17.54 5.87
N GLU A 369 8.39 -17.63 6.78
CA GLU A 369 8.84 -18.91 7.33
C GLU A 369 7.67 -19.74 7.88
N ALA A 370 6.79 -19.10 8.65
CA ALA A 370 5.63 -19.77 9.23
C ALA A 370 4.67 -20.33 8.17
N GLU A 371 4.39 -19.56 7.12
CA GLU A 371 3.50 -20.01 6.04
C GLU A 371 4.14 -21.10 5.18
N ALA A 372 5.46 -21.00 4.88
CA ALA A 372 6.19 -22.03 4.16
C ALA A 372 6.19 -23.37 4.91
N ARG A 373 6.48 -23.35 6.22
CA ARG A 373 6.41 -24.58 7.07
C ARG A 373 4.99 -25.14 7.14
N LYS A 374 3.97 -24.28 7.27
CA LYS A 374 2.56 -24.68 7.29
C LYS A 374 2.14 -25.36 5.99
N ARG A 375 2.69 -24.92 4.84
CA ARG A 375 2.48 -25.56 3.52
C ARG A 375 3.28 -26.85 3.33
N GLY A 376 4.10 -27.24 4.30
CA GLY A 376 4.83 -28.51 4.31
C GLY A 376 6.21 -28.47 3.64
N TYR A 377 6.75 -27.27 3.37
CA TYR A 377 8.12 -27.13 2.86
C TYR A 377 9.14 -27.48 3.95
N ASP A 378 10.24 -28.13 3.57
CA ASP A 378 11.44 -28.28 4.41
C ASP A 378 12.27 -27.01 4.29
N VAL A 379 12.10 -26.10 5.25
CA VAL A 379 12.58 -24.72 5.19
C VAL A 379 13.97 -24.60 5.79
N VAL A 380 14.88 -23.96 5.05
CA VAL A 380 16.16 -23.43 5.52
C VAL A 380 16.11 -21.91 5.48
N ILE A 381 16.70 -21.27 6.50
CA ILE A 381 16.69 -19.82 6.64
C ILE A 381 18.09 -19.27 6.44
N GLY A 382 18.21 -18.26 5.58
CA GLY A 382 19.36 -17.36 5.52
C GLY A 382 19.03 -16.01 6.13
N LYS A 383 19.93 -15.46 6.93
CA LYS A 383 19.76 -14.17 7.58
C LYS A 383 21.05 -13.39 7.64
N PHE A 384 20.98 -12.10 7.31
CA PHE A 384 22.16 -11.24 7.35
C PHE A 384 21.79 -9.83 7.83
N ASN A 385 22.57 -9.30 8.79
CA ASN A 385 22.33 -8.00 9.41
C ASN A 385 22.99 -6.88 8.58
N PHE A 386 22.25 -5.81 8.33
CA PHE A 386 22.79 -4.63 7.62
C PHE A 386 23.99 -4.01 8.33
N GLY A 387 24.03 -4.03 9.65
CA GLY A 387 25.13 -3.48 10.46
C GLY A 387 26.49 -4.13 10.24
N ASN A 388 26.55 -5.28 9.54
CA ASN A 388 27.80 -5.95 9.21
C ASN A 388 28.45 -5.41 7.91
N LEU A 389 27.70 -4.62 7.12
CA LEU A 389 28.22 -4.05 5.85
C LEU A 389 28.72 -2.60 6.02
N ALA A 390 29.63 -2.21 5.13
CA ALA A 390 30.16 -0.85 5.08
C ALA A 390 29.12 0.20 4.69
N LYS A 391 28.29 -0.09 3.67
CA LYS A 391 27.33 0.90 3.13
C LYS A 391 26.28 1.36 4.13
N PRO A 392 25.60 0.49 4.91
CA PRO A 392 24.68 0.91 5.96
C PRO A 392 25.33 1.82 7.00
N ARG A 393 26.56 1.51 7.39
CA ARG A 393 27.35 2.35 8.34
C ARG A 393 27.70 3.71 7.76
N ILE A 394 28.08 3.76 6.47
CA ILE A 394 28.34 5.03 5.77
C ILE A 394 27.09 5.91 5.73
N LEU A 395 25.90 5.29 5.61
CA LEU A 395 24.63 6.00 5.59
C LEU A 395 24.15 6.43 7.00
N GLY A 396 24.71 5.86 8.07
CA GLY A 396 24.22 6.05 9.44
C GLY A 396 22.91 5.27 9.73
N HIS A 397 22.54 4.36 8.86
CA HIS A 397 21.31 3.55 8.93
C HIS A 397 21.69 2.07 8.83
N ASP A 398 22.15 1.50 9.93
CA ASP A 398 22.70 0.13 9.98
C ASP A 398 21.77 -0.89 10.67
N GLN A 399 20.54 -0.48 10.95
CA GLN A 399 19.55 -1.31 11.64
C GLN A 399 18.92 -2.33 10.70
N GLY A 400 18.54 -3.48 11.31
CA GLY A 400 17.73 -4.49 10.64
C GLY A 400 18.53 -5.53 9.86
N PHE A 401 17.82 -6.31 9.06
CA PHE A 401 18.36 -7.48 8.37
C PHE A 401 17.54 -7.87 7.14
N ILE A 402 18.13 -8.73 6.30
CA ILE A 402 17.44 -9.50 5.27
C ILE A 402 17.32 -10.96 5.74
N LYS A 403 16.13 -11.54 5.54
CA LYS A 403 15.80 -12.95 5.79
C LYS A 403 15.31 -13.60 4.52
N ILE A 404 15.99 -14.68 4.09
CA ILE A 404 15.60 -15.52 2.97
C ILE A 404 15.00 -16.81 3.50
N VAL A 405 13.84 -17.18 2.97
CA VAL A 405 13.17 -18.45 3.22
C VAL A 405 13.41 -19.32 2.00
N SER A 406 14.19 -20.38 2.14
CA SER A 406 14.56 -21.32 1.08
C SER A 406 14.00 -22.70 1.32
N GLU A 407 13.72 -23.44 0.25
CA GLU A 407 13.34 -24.86 0.29
C GLU A 407 14.58 -25.73 0.14
N LYS A 408 14.77 -26.69 1.05
CA LYS A 408 16.00 -27.45 1.21
C LYS A 408 16.31 -28.39 0.04
N LYS A 409 15.26 -29.00 -0.57
CA LYS A 409 15.45 -30.05 -1.56
C LYS A 409 15.86 -29.53 -2.93
N TYR A 410 15.21 -28.46 -3.36
CA TYR A 410 15.42 -27.86 -4.68
C TYR A 410 16.12 -26.50 -4.62
N ASP A 411 16.46 -26.07 -3.39
CA ASP A 411 17.10 -24.79 -3.13
C ASP A 411 16.31 -23.56 -3.64
N GLN A 412 15.00 -23.75 -3.79
CA GLN A 412 14.13 -22.71 -4.31
C GLN A 412 13.94 -21.59 -3.28
N VAL A 413 14.05 -20.34 -3.71
CA VAL A 413 13.66 -19.19 -2.89
C VAL A 413 12.15 -19.14 -2.78
N LEU A 414 11.61 -19.32 -1.57
CA LEU A 414 10.18 -19.27 -1.26
C LEU A 414 9.71 -17.89 -0.85
N GLY A 415 10.59 -17.10 -0.24
CA GLY A 415 10.28 -15.75 0.19
C GLY A 415 11.50 -14.99 0.69
N VAL A 416 11.39 -13.66 0.64
CA VAL A 416 12.40 -12.74 1.16
C VAL A 416 11.71 -11.65 1.95
N HIS A 417 12.24 -11.39 3.14
CA HIS A 417 11.70 -10.44 4.11
C HIS A 417 12.81 -9.51 4.59
N MET A 418 12.56 -8.21 4.58
CA MET A 418 13.56 -7.20 4.89
C MET A 418 13.02 -6.18 5.89
N VAL A 419 13.85 -5.79 6.83
CA VAL A 419 13.67 -4.59 7.64
C VAL A 419 14.99 -3.85 7.66
N GLY A 420 15.02 -2.59 7.20
CA GLY A 420 16.28 -1.83 7.12
C GLY A 420 16.22 -0.69 6.11
N PRO A 421 17.39 -0.08 5.84
CA PRO A 421 17.47 1.04 4.91
C PRO A 421 17.12 0.62 3.48
N HIS A 422 16.26 1.40 2.82
CA HIS A 422 15.86 1.17 1.42
C HIS A 422 15.29 -0.24 1.14
N ALA A 423 14.73 -0.91 2.15
CA ALA A 423 14.15 -2.25 1.98
C ALA A 423 13.07 -2.28 0.89
N THR A 424 12.30 -1.19 0.74
CA THR A 424 11.23 -1.06 -0.26
C THR A 424 11.74 -0.98 -1.70
N ASP A 425 12.98 -0.55 -1.91
CA ASP A 425 13.65 -0.57 -3.22
C ASP A 425 14.40 -1.89 -3.44
N LEU A 426 15.12 -2.38 -2.42
CA LEU A 426 15.91 -3.61 -2.47
C LEU A 426 15.07 -4.86 -2.73
N ILE A 427 13.82 -4.91 -2.26
CA ILE A 427 12.92 -6.06 -2.46
C ILE A 427 12.68 -6.37 -3.93
N SER A 428 12.92 -5.43 -4.84
CA SER A 428 12.74 -5.61 -6.28
C SER A 428 13.63 -6.70 -6.86
N GLU A 429 14.83 -6.90 -6.34
CA GLU A 429 15.71 -8.01 -6.70
C GLU A 429 15.08 -9.35 -6.34
N ALA A 430 14.55 -9.48 -5.12
CA ALA A 430 13.84 -10.66 -4.68
C ALA A 430 12.57 -10.94 -5.52
N CYS A 431 11.85 -9.90 -5.96
CA CYS A 431 10.71 -10.07 -6.86
C CYS A 431 11.10 -10.72 -8.19
N VAL A 432 12.23 -10.28 -8.77
CA VAL A 432 12.77 -10.88 -10.00
C VAL A 432 13.21 -12.32 -9.76
N ALA A 433 13.92 -12.57 -8.64
CA ALA A 433 14.36 -13.91 -8.25
C ALA A 433 13.17 -14.89 -8.12
N LEU A 434 12.12 -14.51 -7.39
CA LEU A 434 10.91 -15.35 -7.24
C LEU A 434 10.17 -15.54 -8.57
N GLN A 435 10.09 -14.49 -9.41
CA GLN A 435 9.43 -14.59 -10.72
C GLN A 435 10.15 -15.58 -11.66
N LEU A 436 11.48 -15.66 -11.56
CA LEU A 436 12.32 -16.59 -12.33
C LEU A 436 12.49 -17.96 -11.66
N GLU A 437 11.86 -18.18 -10.51
CA GLU A 437 11.99 -19.42 -9.72
C GLU A 437 13.45 -19.76 -9.41
N THR A 438 14.22 -18.73 -9.07
CA THR A 438 15.66 -18.79 -8.83
C THR A 438 15.98 -19.61 -7.58
N THR A 439 17.11 -20.30 -7.59
CA THR A 439 17.67 -20.95 -6.41
C THR A 439 18.41 -19.94 -5.52
N THR A 440 18.58 -20.28 -4.25
CA THR A 440 19.35 -19.47 -3.31
C THR A 440 20.82 -19.39 -3.73
N GLU A 441 21.36 -20.48 -4.31
CA GLU A 441 22.72 -20.55 -4.83
C GLU A 441 22.99 -19.53 -5.93
N GLU A 442 22.03 -19.28 -6.83
CA GLU A 442 22.18 -18.29 -7.90
C GLU A 442 22.24 -16.86 -7.35
N ILE A 443 21.50 -16.55 -6.28
CA ILE A 443 21.60 -15.26 -5.60
C ILE A 443 22.99 -15.14 -4.93
N ALA A 444 23.45 -16.19 -4.21
CA ALA A 444 24.73 -16.20 -3.52
C ALA A 444 25.93 -16.04 -4.49
N LYS A 445 25.81 -16.56 -5.72
CA LYS A 445 26.86 -16.45 -6.75
C LYS A 445 26.77 -15.17 -7.59
N THR A 446 25.68 -14.42 -7.49
CA THR A 446 25.51 -13.17 -8.23
C THR A 446 26.44 -12.09 -7.67
N ILE A 447 27.27 -11.49 -8.53
CA ILE A 447 28.22 -10.44 -8.13
C ILE A 447 27.41 -9.15 -7.86
N HIS A 448 27.45 -8.67 -6.63
CA HIS A 448 26.86 -7.38 -6.23
C HIS A 448 27.92 -6.28 -6.23
N PRO A 449 27.57 -5.04 -6.62
CA PRO A 449 28.53 -3.93 -6.61
C PRO A 449 28.88 -3.54 -5.17
N HIS A 450 30.17 -3.16 -4.95
CA HIS A 450 30.70 -2.74 -3.65
C HIS A 450 31.07 -1.24 -3.64
N PRO A 451 30.77 -0.48 -2.56
CA PRO A 451 29.92 -0.85 -1.43
C PRO A 451 28.44 -0.49 -1.68
N THR A 452 27.53 -1.43 -1.45
CA THR A 452 26.09 -1.22 -1.63
C THR A 452 25.27 -1.91 -0.53
N LEU A 453 23.99 -1.57 -0.45
CA LEU A 453 23.03 -2.28 0.41
C LEU A 453 22.65 -3.66 -0.16
N GLY A 454 22.72 -3.82 -1.49
CA GLY A 454 22.41 -5.09 -2.17
C GLY A 454 23.31 -6.26 -1.75
N GLU A 455 24.56 -5.99 -1.30
CA GLU A 455 25.44 -7.02 -0.78
C GLU A 455 24.82 -7.82 0.36
N ALA A 456 23.88 -7.21 1.13
CA ALA A 456 23.15 -7.92 2.19
C ALA A 456 22.27 -9.06 1.64
N MET A 457 21.79 -8.94 0.40
CA MET A 457 21.00 -10.01 -0.25
C MET A 457 21.87 -11.22 -0.57
N MET A 458 23.05 -10.99 -1.15
CA MET A 458 24.06 -12.03 -1.41
C MET A 458 24.48 -12.72 -0.11
N GLN A 459 24.86 -11.95 0.91
CA GLN A 459 25.30 -12.50 2.20
C GLN A 459 24.19 -13.28 2.92
N ALA A 460 22.92 -12.83 2.81
CA ALA A 460 21.79 -13.58 3.32
C ALA A 460 21.60 -14.92 2.58
N ALA A 461 21.82 -14.94 1.27
CA ALA A 461 21.80 -16.18 0.48
C ALA A 461 22.96 -17.13 0.86
N GLU A 462 24.20 -16.60 0.98
CA GLU A 462 25.36 -17.37 1.45
C GLU A 462 25.13 -17.95 2.86
N SER A 463 24.43 -17.22 3.73
CA SER A 463 24.16 -17.67 5.11
C SER A 463 23.26 -18.92 5.17
N VAL A 464 22.44 -19.18 4.12
CA VAL A 464 21.66 -20.43 4.01
C VAL A 464 22.57 -21.66 4.07
N TYR A 465 23.81 -21.52 3.55
CA TYR A 465 24.83 -22.58 3.52
C TYR A 465 25.87 -22.44 4.64
N GLY A 466 25.73 -21.46 5.52
CA GLY A 466 26.74 -21.16 6.56
C GLY A 466 28.03 -20.59 5.96
N MET A 467 27.96 -19.92 4.80
CA MET A 467 29.11 -19.39 4.06
C MET A 467 29.20 -17.86 4.03
N ALA A 468 28.29 -17.15 4.70
CA ALA A 468 28.37 -15.69 4.79
C ALA A 468 29.70 -15.26 5.43
N ILE A 469 30.42 -14.33 4.77
CA ILE A 469 31.79 -13.94 5.16
C ILE A 469 31.75 -12.90 6.28
N ASP A 470 30.85 -11.94 6.20
CA ASP A 470 30.76 -10.81 7.13
C ASP A 470 29.71 -11.05 8.25
N ALA A 471 29.31 -12.29 8.50
CA ALA A 471 28.25 -12.68 9.47
C ALA A 471 28.74 -12.68 10.94
#